data_318078376674753e814cc253c43249f5
#
_entry.id   318078376674753e814cc253c43249f5
#
_cell.length_a   1.000
_cell.length_b   1.000
_cell.length_c   1.000
_cell.angle_alpha   90.00
_cell.angle_beta   90.00
_cell.angle_gamma   90.00
#
_symmetry.space_group_name_H-M   'P 1'
#
loop_
_entity.id
_entity.type
_entity.pdbx_description
1 polymer ?
#
loop_
_entity_poly.entity_id
_entity_poly.type
_entity_poly.pdbx_seq_one_letter_code
_entity_poly.pdbx_strand_id
1 'polypeptide(L)'
;NPHILNPPGNFIQSANQRATDASYPYFIPGDYFAPRSITLNEQLSKMQQITPQDMMKLQVDAYSSLAEDAVPLFLKYIDRSSFNKPEQDYLNEIENWNFAYTAASKAATIFQAWLDSLENIIWNDEFSKFSRPVPIPDEQTLIEILLKDSASKFVDDVNTIQKEDLNQQVTTAFRLAVSELNKDTEKLIWWKQRNTSILHLLRESLLPFGRRNLPSDGWLTTLNALSKTNGPSWRMIVHLTKTTEAYGVYPGGQSGNPGSKFYDSFIDTWATGKYYTLWMMKKEEAKDARIKWTMKFSNS
;
A
#
# COMPACT_ATOMS: atom_id res chain seq x y z
N ASN A 1 21.14 -18.31 -10.57
CA ASN A 1 20.30 -17.26 -9.99
C ASN A 1 19.80 -16.34 -11.08
N PRO A 2 18.55 -15.88 -11.03
CA PRO A 2 18.03 -14.86 -11.94
C PRO A 2 18.92 -13.61 -11.91
N HIS A 3 19.24 -13.08 -13.08
CA HIS A 3 20.00 -11.84 -13.23
C HIS A 3 19.63 -11.16 -14.54
N ILE A 4 19.81 -9.85 -14.60
CA ILE A 4 19.60 -9.06 -15.80
C ILE A 4 20.76 -8.07 -15.98
N LEU A 5 21.24 -7.93 -17.20
CA LEU A 5 22.25 -6.97 -17.60
C LEU A 5 21.76 -6.18 -18.80
N ASN A 6 21.86 -4.86 -18.75
CA ASN A 6 21.43 -3.96 -19.83
C ASN A 6 19.97 -4.25 -20.30
N PRO A 7 18.98 -4.11 -19.40
CA PRO A 7 17.59 -4.41 -19.76
C PRO A 7 17.10 -3.52 -20.90
N PRO A 8 16.27 -4.04 -21.82
CA PRO A 8 15.76 -3.26 -22.96
C PRO A 8 14.99 -1.99 -22.56
N GLY A 9 14.32 -2.00 -21.41
CA GLY A 9 13.58 -0.86 -20.88
C GLY A 9 14.45 0.21 -20.21
N ASN A 10 15.77 0.02 -20.12
CA ASN A 10 16.71 0.92 -19.42
C ASN A 10 16.40 1.17 -17.94
N PHE A 11 15.64 0.31 -17.31
CA PHE A 11 15.39 0.33 -15.86
C PHE A 11 15.34 -1.10 -15.29
N ILE A 12 15.57 -1.20 -14.00
CA ILE A 12 15.37 -2.42 -13.21
C ILE A 12 14.50 -2.05 -12.02
N GLN A 13 13.50 -2.86 -11.72
CA GLN A 13 12.62 -2.67 -10.57
C GLN A 13 12.39 -3.96 -9.80
N SER A 14 12.06 -3.82 -8.53
CA SER A 14 11.61 -4.93 -7.68
C SER A 14 10.65 -4.40 -6.60
N ALA A 15 9.49 -5.02 -6.49
CA ALA A 15 8.45 -4.70 -5.52
C ALA A 15 7.73 -5.96 -5.02
N ASN A 16 8.49 -6.96 -4.59
CA ASN A 16 8.03 -8.26 -4.09
C ASN A 16 7.40 -9.20 -5.14
N GLN A 17 7.50 -8.89 -6.44
CA GLN A 17 7.07 -9.83 -7.48
C GLN A 17 8.03 -11.01 -7.58
N ARG A 18 7.57 -12.09 -8.22
CA ARG A 18 8.44 -13.20 -8.61
C ARG A 18 9.56 -12.69 -9.53
N ALA A 19 10.79 -13.16 -9.29
CA ALA A 19 11.98 -12.73 -10.03
C ALA A 19 12.09 -13.39 -11.42
N THR A 20 11.22 -14.35 -11.74
CA THR A 20 11.25 -15.12 -12.98
C THR A 20 9.84 -15.35 -13.48
N ASP A 21 9.69 -15.61 -14.77
CA ASP A 21 8.46 -16.08 -15.39
C ASP A 21 8.30 -17.61 -15.30
N ALA A 22 7.21 -18.12 -15.89
CA ALA A 22 6.86 -19.53 -15.86
C ALA A 22 7.84 -20.43 -16.64
N SER A 23 8.71 -19.88 -17.49
CA SER A 23 9.70 -20.64 -18.25
C SER A 23 10.95 -20.98 -17.44
N TYR A 24 11.14 -20.35 -16.27
CA TYR A 24 12.28 -20.63 -15.42
C TYR A 24 12.22 -22.06 -14.85
N PRO A 25 13.27 -22.88 -15.03
CA PRO A 25 13.16 -24.33 -14.80
C PRO A 25 13.14 -24.75 -13.33
N TYR A 26 13.38 -23.82 -12.40
CA TYR A 26 13.44 -24.12 -10.98
C TYR A 26 12.33 -23.43 -10.20
N PHE A 27 11.73 -24.12 -9.24
CA PHE A 27 10.82 -23.50 -8.29
C PHE A 27 11.59 -22.60 -7.33
N ILE A 28 11.18 -21.33 -7.25
CA ILE A 28 11.70 -20.37 -6.26
C ILE A 28 10.61 -20.21 -5.20
N PRO A 29 10.82 -20.72 -3.98
CA PRO A 29 9.83 -20.58 -2.91
C PRO A 29 9.76 -19.13 -2.43
N GLY A 30 8.57 -18.67 -2.06
CA GLY A 30 8.34 -17.33 -1.52
C GLY A 30 6.88 -16.95 -1.61
N ASP A 31 6.55 -15.86 -0.94
CA ASP A 31 5.29 -15.17 -1.04
C ASP A 31 5.48 -13.96 -1.96
N TYR A 32 4.75 -13.93 -3.05
CA TYR A 32 4.92 -12.96 -4.12
C TYR A 32 3.64 -12.16 -4.32
N PHE A 33 3.74 -10.85 -4.15
CA PHE A 33 2.62 -9.93 -4.30
C PHE A 33 2.92 -8.92 -5.41
N ALA A 34 2.19 -9.00 -6.53
CA ALA A 34 2.54 -8.32 -7.75
C ALA A 34 1.95 -6.91 -7.98
N PRO A 35 0.84 -6.44 -7.34
CA PRO A 35 0.18 -5.18 -7.73
C PRO A 35 1.13 -3.99 -7.81
N ARG A 36 2.03 -3.84 -6.83
CA ARG A 36 3.02 -2.75 -6.80
C ARG A 36 4.02 -2.84 -7.94
N SER A 37 4.43 -4.05 -8.30
CA SER A 37 5.39 -4.24 -9.39
C SER A 37 4.74 -3.99 -10.75
N ILE A 38 3.47 -4.31 -10.93
CA ILE A 38 2.67 -4.00 -12.12
C ILE A 38 2.63 -2.49 -12.31
N THR A 39 2.13 -1.76 -11.32
CA THR A 39 2.08 -0.30 -11.33
C THR A 39 3.46 0.32 -11.61
N LEU A 40 4.50 -0.16 -10.92
CA LEU A 40 5.87 0.37 -11.08
C LEU A 40 6.42 0.15 -12.48
N ASN A 41 6.21 -1.04 -13.05
CA ASN A 41 6.65 -1.36 -14.40
C ASN A 41 5.91 -0.52 -15.45
N GLU A 42 4.60 -0.37 -15.32
CA GLU A 42 3.80 0.45 -16.23
C GLU A 42 4.20 1.93 -16.20
N GLN A 43 4.40 2.48 -15.01
CA GLN A 43 4.81 3.88 -14.86
C GLN A 43 6.22 4.10 -15.43
N LEU A 44 7.21 3.29 -15.05
CA LEU A 44 8.59 3.42 -15.54
C LEU A 44 8.69 3.25 -17.05
N SER A 45 7.89 2.35 -17.64
CA SER A 45 7.86 2.14 -19.10
C SER A 45 7.37 3.36 -19.90
N LYS A 46 6.57 4.23 -19.28
CA LYS A 46 6.02 5.45 -19.89
C LYS A 46 6.90 6.68 -19.64
N MET A 47 7.78 6.63 -18.62
CA MET A 47 8.59 7.77 -18.21
C MET A 47 9.82 7.96 -19.10
N GLN A 48 10.14 9.22 -19.40
CA GLN A 48 11.34 9.61 -20.15
C GLN A 48 11.99 10.83 -19.48
N GLN A 49 13.31 10.96 -19.62
CA GLN A 49 14.07 12.06 -19.00
C GLN A 49 13.80 12.23 -17.51
N ILE A 50 13.81 11.10 -16.79
CA ILE A 50 13.40 10.98 -15.38
C ILE A 50 14.25 11.90 -14.50
N THR A 51 13.60 12.72 -13.71
CA THR A 51 14.22 13.60 -12.70
C THR A 51 14.10 12.99 -11.29
N PRO A 52 14.89 13.47 -10.32
CA PRO A 52 14.70 13.09 -8.91
C PRO A 52 13.28 13.36 -8.40
N GLN A 53 12.65 14.44 -8.85
CA GLN A 53 11.29 14.81 -8.47
C GLN A 53 10.24 13.82 -8.99
N ASP A 54 10.44 13.28 -10.19
CA ASP A 54 9.58 12.24 -10.74
C ASP A 54 9.68 10.95 -9.94
N MET A 55 10.90 10.56 -9.54
CA MET A 55 11.12 9.40 -8.69
C MET A 55 10.55 9.58 -7.27
N MET A 56 10.61 10.80 -6.71
CA MET A 56 9.95 11.11 -5.43
C MET A 56 8.44 10.94 -5.53
N LYS A 57 7.81 11.45 -6.60
CA LYS A 57 6.36 11.28 -6.85
C LYS A 57 6.00 9.81 -7.01
N LEU A 58 6.77 9.08 -7.83
CA LEU A 58 6.54 7.66 -8.06
C LEU A 58 6.66 6.84 -6.76
N GLN A 59 7.64 7.14 -5.90
CA GLN A 59 7.85 6.41 -4.65
C GLN A 59 6.72 6.60 -3.63
N VAL A 60 5.93 7.67 -3.75
CA VAL A 60 4.78 7.95 -2.88
C VAL A 60 3.44 7.86 -3.61
N ASP A 61 3.42 7.26 -4.79
CA ASP A 61 2.20 7.08 -5.55
C ASP A 61 1.22 6.17 -4.81
N ALA A 62 -0.03 6.61 -4.76
CA ALA A 62 -1.13 5.97 -4.05
C ALA A 62 -2.09 5.21 -4.99
N TYR A 63 -1.78 5.12 -6.27
CA TYR A 63 -2.57 4.39 -7.25
C TYR A 63 -2.49 2.87 -7.04
N SER A 64 -3.62 2.19 -7.20
CA SER A 64 -3.74 0.73 -7.05
C SER A 64 -4.21 0.08 -8.35
N SER A 65 -3.34 -0.64 -9.03
CA SER A 65 -3.71 -1.47 -10.18
C SER A 65 -4.69 -2.58 -9.80
N LEU A 66 -4.61 -3.10 -8.56
CA LEU A 66 -5.59 -4.07 -8.08
C LEU A 66 -7.01 -3.48 -8.02
N ALA A 67 -7.15 -2.23 -7.56
CA ALA A 67 -8.45 -1.55 -7.55
C ALA A 67 -8.96 -1.25 -8.96
N GLU A 68 -8.05 -0.91 -9.89
CA GLU A 68 -8.37 -0.73 -11.32
C GLU A 68 -8.96 -1.98 -11.94
N ASP A 69 -8.46 -3.17 -11.59
CA ASP A 69 -8.98 -4.45 -12.05
C ASP A 69 -10.28 -4.85 -11.32
N ALA A 70 -10.33 -4.67 -10.00
CA ALA A 70 -11.42 -5.16 -9.16
C ALA A 70 -12.71 -4.33 -9.29
N VAL A 71 -12.61 -3.00 -9.37
CA VAL A 71 -13.80 -2.12 -9.39
C VAL A 71 -14.68 -2.38 -10.62
N PRO A 72 -14.17 -2.46 -11.85
CA PRO A 72 -15.01 -2.81 -13.00
C PRO A 72 -15.67 -4.19 -12.86
N LEU A 73 -14.95 -5.18 -12.31
CA LEU A 73 -15.50 -6.50 -12.02
C LEU A 73 -16.69 -6.39 -11.04
N PHE A 74 -16.52 -5.70 -9.92
CA PHE A 74 -17.56 -5.54 -8.91
C PHE A 74 -18.77 -4.78 -9.45
N LEU A 75 -18.54 -3.70 -10.19
CA LEU A 75 -19.61 -2.91 -10.82
C LEU A 75 -20.40 -3.68 -11.87
N LYS A 76 -19.79 -4.67 -12.52
CA LYS A 76 -20.45 -5.57 -13.48
C LYS A 76 -21.41 -6.54 -12.80
N TYR A 77 -21.07 -7.04 -11.60
CA TYR A 77 -21.80 -8.09 -10.92
C TYR A 77 -22.72 -7.58 -9.79
N ILE A 78 -22.65 -6.33 -9.39
CA ILE A 78 -23.50 -5.78 -8.34
C ILE A 78 -24.96 -5.62 -8.79
N ASP A 79 -25.89 -6.13 -8.00
CA ASP A 79 -27.34 -5.89 -8.20
C ASP A 79 -27.80 -4.64 -7.45
N ARG A 80 -28.16 -3.60 -8.21
CA ARG A 80 -28.57 -2.29 -7.71
C ARG A 80 -30.08 -2.13 -7.51
N SER A 81 -30.87 -3.15 -7.88
CA SER A 81 -32.32 -3.05 -8.01
C SER A 81 -33.06 -2.65 -6.74
N SER A 82 -32.45 -2.95 -5.57
CA SER A 82 -33.05 -2.73 -4.26
C SER A 82 -32.20 -1.88 -3.32
N PHE A 83 -31.31 -1.04 -3.85
CA PHE A 83 -30.43 -0.22 -3.04
C PHE A 83 -31.15 0.92 -2.33
N ASN A 84 -30.88 1.07 -1.03
CA ASN A 84 -31.27 2.22 -0.25
C ASN A 84 -30.34 3.43 -0.53
N LYS A 85 -30.67 4.58 0.07
CA LYS A 85 -29.92 5.82 -0.18
C LYS A 85 -28.42 5.73 0.21
N PRO A 86 -28.02 5.23 1.38
CA PRO A 86 -26.60 5.02 1.72
C PRO A 86 -25.88 4.10 0.74
N GLU A 87 -26.49 3.00 0.31
CA GLU A 87 -25.89 2.08 -0.66
C GLU A 87 -25.65 2.78 -2.02
N GLN A 88 -26.62 3.58 -2.48
CA GLN A 88 -26.45 4.40 -3.70
C GLN A 88 -25.35 5.43 -3.56
N ASP A 89 -25.29 6.15 -2.44
CA ASP A 89 -24.28 7.19 -2.22
C ASP A 89 -22.86 6.61 -2.19
N TYR A 90 -22.68 5.46 -1.54
CA TYR A 90 -21.39 4.79 -1.50
C TYR A 90 -20.98 4.21 -2.85
N LEU A 91 -21.93 3.67 -3.60
CA LEU A 91 -21.66 3.19 -4.95
C LEU A 91 -21.24 4.33 -5.88
N ASN A 92 -21.88 5.50 -5.77
CA ASN A 92 -21.50 6.69 -6.53
C ASN A 92 -20.06 7.17 -6.22
N GLU A 93 -19.61 7.06 -4.97
CA GLU A 93 -18.19 7.35 -4.62
C GLU A 93 -17.23 6.39 -5.35
N ILE A 94 -17.58 5.09 -5.44
CA ILE A 94 -16.78 4.09 -6.17
C ILE A 94 -16.76 4.36 -7.68
N GLU A 95 -17.90 4.67 -8.29
CA GLU A 95 -18.01 4.91 -9.73
C GLU A 95 -17.19 6.13 -10.20
N ASN A 96 -16.97 7.09 -9.31
CA ASN A 96 -16.19 8.30 -9.59
C ASN A 96 -14.75 8.24 -9.05
N TRP A 97 -14.32 7.08 -8.55
CA TRP A 97 -13.01 6.94 -7.96
C TRP A 97 -11.91 6.73 -9.02
N ASN A 98 -10.78 7.37 -8.80
CA ASN A 98 -9.58 7.28 -9.64
C ASN A 98 -8.58 6.18 -9.17
N PHE A 99 -9.02 5.24 -8.36
CA PHE A 99 -8.25 4.13 -7.80
C PHE A 99 -7.05 4.54 -6.93
N ALA A 100 -7.01 5.80 -6.48
CA ALA A 100 -5.94 6.28 -5.64
C ALA A 100 -6.34 6.29 -4.16
N TYR A 101 -5.54 5.64 -3.33
CA TYR A 101 -5.67 5.61 -1.87
C TYR A 101 -5.12 6.91 -1.25
N THR A 102 -5.67 8.06 -1.66
CA THR A 102 -5.31 9.34 -1.05
C THR A 102 -5.87 9.46 0.36
N ALA A 103 -5.20 10.19 1.22
CA ALA A 103 -5.62 10.34 2.63
C ALA A 103 -7.09 10.76 2.77
N ALA A 104 -7.57 11.67 1.92
CA ALA A 104 -8.94 12.20 1.97
C ALA A 104 -9.99 11.32 1.27
N SER A 105 -9.60 10.24 0.58
CA SER A 105 -10.51 9.42 -0.21
C SER A 105 -11.53 8.70 0.67
N LYS A 106 -12.81 8.80 0.32
CA LYS A 106 -13.87 7.95 0.87
C LYS A 106 -13.99 6.66 0.07
N ALA A 107 -13.85 6.76 -1.25
CA ALA A 107 -13.95 5.61 -2.14
C ALA A 107 -12.92 4.53 -1.80
N ALA A 108 -11.68 4.90 -1.44
CA ALA A 108 -10.68 3.94 -0.99
C ALA A 108 -11.15 3.13 0.24
N THR A 109 -11.80 3.79 1.20
CA THR A 109 -12.36 3.12 2.38
C THR A 109 -13.50 2.18 2.01
N ILE A 110 -14.42 2.63 1.18
CA ILE A 110 -15.57 1.85 0.73
C ILE A 110 -15.10 0.63 -0.07
N PHE A 111 -14.18 0.83 -1.00
CA PHE A 111 -13.61 -0.24 -1.81
C PHE A 111 -12.92 -1.30 -0.95
N GLN A 112 -12.05 -0.88 -0.02
CA GLN A 112 -11.34 -1.83 0.83
C GLN A 112 -12.30 -2.63 1.71
N ALA A 113 -13.29 -1.98 2.31
CA ALA A 113 -14.31 -2.68 3.09
C ALA A 113 -15.15 -3.66 2.25
N TRP A 114 -15.42 -3.32 0.98
CA TRP A 114 -16.11 -4.19 0.04
C TRP A 114 -15.25 -5.39 -0.34
N LEU A 115 -13.99 -5.17 -0.69
CA LEU A 115 -13.03 -6.22 -1.02
C LEU A 115 -12.82 -7.17 0.17
N ASP A 116 -12.55 -6.63 1.37
CA ASP A 116 -12.38 -7.43 2.60
C ASP A 116 -13.63 -8.28 2.89
N SER A 117 -14.83 -7.71 2.68
CA SER A 117 -16.09 -8.44 2.86
C SER A 117 -16.26 -9.56 1.84
N LEU A 118 -15.93 -9.30 0.58
CA LEU A 118 -15.99 -10.31 -0.48
C LEU A 118 -14.98 -11.43 -0.26
N GLU A 119 -13.75 -11.06 0.09
CA GLU A 119 -12.70 -12.03 0.42
C GLU A 119 -13.12 -12.95 1.58
N ASN A 120 -13.72 -12.37 2.62
CA ASN A 120 -14.23 -13.15 3.74
C ASN A 120 -15.39 -14.09 3.33
N ILE A 121 -16.30 -13.64 2.49
CA ILE A 121 -17.42 -14.47 1.99
C ILE A 121 -16.86 -15.64 1.18
N ILE A 122 -15.95 -15.38 0.23
CA ILE A 122 -15.43 -16.37 -0.71
C ILE A 122 -14.55 -17.42 -0.02
N TRP A 123 -13.80 -17.05 1.02
CA TRP A 123 -12.82 -17.97 1.61
C TRP A 123 -13.24 -18.58 2.95
N ASN A 124 -14.16 -17.94 3.70
CA ASN A 124 -14.44 -18.36 5.06
C ASN A 124 -15.02 -19.78 5.15
N ASP A 125 -15.91 -20.14 4.26
CA ASP A 125 -16.55 -21.46 4.23
C ASP A 125 -15.56 -22.58 3.92
N GLU A 126 -14.55 -22.30 3.09
CA GLU A 126 -13.51 -23.25 2.70
C GLU A 126 -12.42 -23.40 3.77
N PHE A 127 -12.00 -22.30 4.40
CA PHE A 127 -10.83 -22.26 5.27
C PHE A 127 -11.15 -22.35 6.77
N SER A 128 -12.36 -21.96 7.22
CA SER A 128 -12.75 -22.01 8.64
C SER A 128 -12.87 -23.44 9.21
N LYS A 129 -13.03 -24.42 8.36
CA LYS A 129 -13.15 -25.85 8.75
C LYS A 129 -11.81 -26.49 9.16
N PHE A 130 -10.68 -25.83 8.92
CA PHE A 130 -9.39 -26.38 9.30
C PHE A 130 -9.13 -26.18 10.80
N SER A 131 -8.66 -27.21 11.48
CA SER A 131 -8.33 -27.17 12.91
C SER A 131 -7.10 -26.31 13.25
N ARG A 132 -6.31 -25.97 12.25
CA ARG A 132 -5.15 -25.08 12.35
C ARG A 132 -5.27 -23.98 11.30
N PRO A 133 -4.83 -22.75 11.61
CA PRO A 133 -4.78 -21.68 10.60
C PRO A 133 -3.98 -22.11 9.38
N VAL A 134 -4.56 -21.94 8.21
CA VAL A 134 -3.89 -22.13 6.91
C VAL A 134 -3.80 -20.78 6.23
N PRO A 135 -2.78 -20.56 5.38
CA PRO A 135 -2.72 -19.34 4.57
C PRO A 135 -3.95 -19.24 3.67
N ILE A 136 -4.61 -18.10 3.73
CA ILE A 136 -5.73 -17.75 2.83
C ILE A 136 -5.11 -17.10 1.58
N PRO A 137 -5.63 -17.38 0.36
CA PRO A 137 -5.21 -16.65 -0.84
C PRO A 137 -5.37 -15.14 -0.66
N ASP A 138 -4.44 -14.37 -1.19
CA ASP A 138 -4.47 -12.93 -1.09
C ASP A 138 -5.52 -12.28 -2.02
N GLU A 139 -5.78 -11.00 -1.80
CA GLU A 139 -6.73 -10.18 -2.57
C GLU A 139 -6.43 -10.17 -4.07
N GLN A 140 -5.17 -10.24 -4.49
CA GLN A 140 -4.81 -10.36 -5.92
C GLN A 140 -5.26 -11.70 -6.49
N THR A 141 -5.00 -12.79 -5.78
CA THR A 141 -5.40 -14.14 -6.19
C THR A 141 -6.92 -14.24 -6.32
N LEU A 142 -7.67 -13.64 -5.38
CA LEU A 142 -9.13 -13.56 -5.46
C LEU A 142 -9.57 -12.89 -6.75
N ILE A 143 -9.08 -11.69 -7.02
CA ILE A 143 -9.48 -10.92 -8.21
C ILE A 143 -9.09 -11.65 -9.50
N GLU A 144 -7.88 -12.23 -9.58
CA GLU A 144 -7.44 -13.02 -10.74
C GLU A 144 -8.35 -14.23 -11.01
N ILE A 145 -8.77 -14.95 -9.96
CA ILE A 145 -9.70 -16.08 -10.09
C ILE A 145 -11.05 -15.61 -10.63
N LEU A 146 -11.62 -14.55 -10.06
CA LEU A 146 -12.95 -14.05 -10.44
C LEU A 146 -12.96 -13.43 -11.83
N LEU A 147 -11.87 -12.78 -12.26
CA LEU A 147 -11.71 -12.27 -13.63
C LEU A 147 -11.63 -13.40 -14.66
N LYS A 148 -10.96 -14.50 -14.29
CA LYS A 148 -10.79 -15.66 -15.16
C LYS A 148 -12.04 -16.51 -15.24
N ASP A 149 -12.71 -16.72 -14.12
CA ASP A 149 -13.90 -17.59 -13.99
C ASP A 149 -14.85 -17.05 -12.92
N SER A 150 -15.86 -16.30 -13.35
CA SER A 150 -16.91 -15.76 -12.47
C SER A 150 -17.85 -16.82 -11.89
N ALA A 151 -17.79 -18.06 -12.41
CA ALA A 151 -18.51 -19.23 -11.89
C ALA A 151 -17.59 -20.18 -11.12
N SER A 152 -16.44 -19.69 -10.67
CA SER A 152 -15.51 -20.46 -9.84
C SER A 152 -16.23 -21.15 -8.69
N LYS A 153 -15.84 -22.38 -8.39
CA LYS A 153 -16.44 -23.16 -7.29
C LYS A 153 -16.38 -22.45 -5.93
N PHE A 154 -15.44 -21.55 -5.74
CA PHE A 154 -15.29 -20.78 -4.49
C PHE A 154 -16.35 -19.69 -4.31
N VAL A 155 -17.15 -19.40 -5.35
CA VAL A 155 -18.25 -18.42 -5.26
C VAL A 155 -19.46 -19.00 -4.51
N ASP A 156 -19.59 -20.33 -4.50
CA ASP A 156 -20.67 -21.07 -3.85
C ASP A 156 -20.31 -21.38 -2.39
N ASP A 157 -21.12 -20.94 -1.43
CA ASP A 157 -20.92 -21.28 -0.01
C ASP A 157 -21.27 -22.75 0.23
N VAL A 158 -20.28 -23.57 0.51
CA VAL A 158 -20.45 -25.01 0.71
C VAL A 158 -21.30 -25.38 1.92
N ASN A 159 -21.65 -24.44 2.77
CA ASN A 159 -22.52 -24.64 3.95
C ASN A 159 -23.98 -24.35 3.67
N THR A 160 -24.35 -23.82 2.50
CA THR A 160 -25.72 -23.55 2.11
C THR A 160 -26.27 -24.63 1.18
N ILE A 161 -27.61 -24.73 1.08
CA ILE A 161 -28.28 -25.67 0.15
C ILE A 161 -28.46 -25.00 -1.22
N GLN A 162 -28.61 -23.69 -1.21
CA GLN A 162 -28.79 -22.91 -2.42
C GLN A 162 -27.43 -22.56 -2.98
N LYS A 163 -27.26 -22.75 -4.27
CA LYS A 163 -26.02 -22.37 -4.96
C LYS A 163 -26.01 -20.87 -5.20
N GLU A 164 -25.01 -20.19 -4.66
CA GLU A 164 -24.77 -18.78 -4.87
C GLU A 164 -24.04 -18.50 -6.18
N ASP A 165 -24.28 -17.32 -6.74
CA ASP A 165 -23.55 -16.79 -7.88
C ASP A 165 -22.78 -15.53 -7.50
N LEU A 166 -21.91 -15.06 -8.40
CA LEU A 166 -21.04 -13.92 -8.15
C LEU A 166 -21.85 -12.62 -7.95
N ASN A 167 -23.03 -12.47 -8.58
CA ASN A 167 -23.89 -11.30 -8.36
C ASN A 167 -24.36 -11.24 -6.92
N GLN A 168 -24.79 -12.38 -6.37
CA GLN A 168 -25.22 -12.48 -4.98
C GLN A 168 -24.09 -12.18 -4.01
N GLN A 169 -22.90 -12.77 -4.23
CA GLN A 169 -21.75 -12.59 -3.32
C GLN A 169 -21.22 -11.15 -3.35
N VAL A 170 -21.04 -10.57 -4.54
CA VAL A 170 -20.60 -9.17 -4.70
C VAL A 170 -21.57 -8.19 -4.06
N THR A 171 -22.89 -8.41 -4.27
CA THR A 171 -23.94 -7.55 -3.70
C THR A 171 -24.02 -7.69 -2.18
N THR A 172 -23.93 -8.92 -1.66
CA THR A 172 -23.92 -9.19 -0.23
C THR A 172 -22.70 -8.55 0.44
N ALA A 173 -21.51 -8.72 -0.15
CA ALA A 173 -20.29 -8.11 0.34
C ALA A 173 -20.38 -6.56 0.40
N PHE A 174 -20.95 -5.94 -0.62
CA PHE A 174 -21.18 -4.48 -0.63
C PHE A 174 -22.09 -4.03 0.50
N ARG A 175 -23.22 -4.70 0.68
CA ARG A 175 -24.16 -4.39 1.77
C ARG A 175 -23.55 -4.55 3.16
N LEU A 176 -22.74 -5.58 3.36
CA LEU A 176 -22.01 -5.78 4.61
C LEU A 176 -21.03 -4.62 4.85
N ALA A 177 -20.26 -4.24 3.83
CA ALA A 177 -19.36 -3.10 3.90
C ALA A 177 -20.08 -1.80 4.24
N VAL A 178 -21.18 -1.48 3.54
CA VAL A 178 -22.00 -0.30 3.81
C VAL A 178 -22.55 -0.31 5.22
N SER A 179 -23.07 -1.45 5.68
CA SER A 179 -23.61 -1.61 7.03
C SER A 179 -22.55 -1.37 8.11
N GLU A 180 -21.33 -1.87 7.91
CA GLU A 180 -20.21 -1.66 8.84
C GLU A 180 -19.75 -0.20 8.86
N LEU A 181 -19.55 0.40 7.70
CA LEU A 181 -19.08 1.78 7.57
C LEU A 181 -20.09 2.80 8.11
N ASN A 182 -21.40 2.52 8.04
CA ASN A 182 -22.43 3.40 8.61
C ASN A 182 -22.43 3.45 10.14
N LYS A 183 -21.74 2.53 10.83
CA LYS A 183 -21.61 2.59 12.30
C LYS A 183 -20.70 3.72 12.77
N ASP A 184 -19.75 4.15 11.93
CA ASP A 184 -18.81 5.23 12.24
C ASP A 184 -18.43 5.98 10.95
N THR A 185 -19.27 6.91 10.53
CA THR A 185 -19.08 7.66 9.28
C THR A 185 -17.87 8.61 9.31
N GLU A 186 -17.29 8.91 10.47
CA GLU A 186 -16.05 9.66 10.55
C GLU A 186 -14.86 8.87 10.00
N LYS A 187 -14.93 7.55 10.05
CA LYS A 187 -13.93 6.64 9.48
C LYS A 187 -14.08 6.41 7.98
N LEU A 188 -15.02 7.02 7.29
CA LEU A 188 -15.07 6.99 5.83
C LEU A 188 -13.86 7.63 5.17
N ILE A 189 -13.17 8.54 5.84
CA ILE A 189 -11.95 9.17 5.35
C ILE A 189 -10.79 8.19 5.50
N TRP A 190 -10.10 7.86 4.39
CA TRP A 190 -9.10 6.81 4.31
C TRP A 190 -8.03 6.84 5.41
N TRP A 191 -7.41 8.00 5.66
CA TRP A 191 -6.37 8.06 6.68
C TRP A 191 -6.90 7.78 8.10
N LYS A 192 -8.15 8.10 8.39
CA LYS A 192 -8.79 7.79 9.67
C LYS A 192 -9.09 6.29 9.79
N GLN A 193 -9.58 5.68 8.71
CA GLN A 193 -9.86 4.25 8.67
C GLN A 193 -8.59 3.43 8.80
N ARG A 194 -7.57 3.74 7.99
CA ARG A 194 -6.29 3.03 8.03
C ARG A 194 -5.54 3.28 9.34
N ASN A 195 -5.62 4.48 9.91
CA ASN A 195 -5.03 4.85 11.21
C ASN A 195 -3.54 4.52 11.32
N THR A 196 -2.74 4.95 10.33
CA THR A 196 -1.30 4.71 10.34
C THR A 196 -0.64 5.36 11.55
N SER A 197 0.21 4.58 12.22
CA SER A 197 0.88 4.97 13.45
C SER A 197 2.34 4.55 13.44
N ILE A 198 3.22 5.44 13.89
CA ILE A 198 4.61 5.14 14.17
C ILE A 198 4.73 4.97 15.69
N LEU A 199 4.90 3.74 16.14
CA LEU A 199 4.88 3.38 17.54
C LEU A 199 6.31 3.21 18.08
N HIS A 200 6.48 3.42 19.39
CA HIS A 200 7.69 3.01 20.09
C HIS A 200 7.86 1.48 20.01
N LEU A 201 9.10 0.99 20.09
CA LEU A 201 9.38 -0.46 20.00
C LEU A 201 8.61 -1.30 21.03
N LEU A 202 8.39 -0.76 22.23
CA LEU A 202 7.60 -1.40 23.28
C LEU A 202 6.08 -1.19 23.13
N ARG A 203 5.64 -0.66 21.98
CA ARG A 203 4.24 -0.53 21.57
C ARG A 203 3.29 -0.09 22.69
N GLU A 204 2.41 -1.00 23.15
CA GLU A 204 1.35 -0.70 24.12
C GLU A 204 1.88 -0.16 25.47
N SER A 205 3.07 -0.57 25.89
CA SER A 205 3.67 -0.10 27.14
C SER A 205 4.13 1.37 27.09
N LEU A 206 4.39 1.91 25.89
CA LEU A 206 4.89 3.27 25.68
C LEU A 206 4.10 4.03 24.61
N LEU A 207 2.77 3.86 24.59
CA LEU A 207 1.87 4.53 23.66
C LEU A 207 2.03 6.06 23.57
N PRO A 208 2.27 6.81 24.68
CA PRO A 208 2.45 8.27 24.61
C PRO A 208 3.65 8.70 23.77
N PHE A 209 4.62 7.83 23.54
CA PHE A 209 5.81 8.11 22.72
C PHE A 209 5.65 7.75 21.25
N GLY A 210 4.47 7.27 20.85
CA GLY A 210 4.13 7.04 19.45
C GLY A 210 3.42 8.23 18.81
N ARG A 211 3.51 8.34 17.49
CA ARG A 211 2.70 9.26 16.67
C ARG A 211 1.63 8.44 15.96
N ARG A 212 0.36 8.78 16.17
CA ARG A 212 -0.80 8.06 15.66
C ARG A 212 -1.63 8.93 14.73
N ASN A 213 -2.54 8.29 14.00
CA ASN A 213 -3.49 8.97 13.11
C ASN A 213 -2.77 9.87 12.10
N LEU A 214 -1.74 9.35 11.43
CA LEU A 214 -0.97 10.11 10.46
C LEU A 214 -1.77 10.26 9.15
N PRO A 215 -2.06 11.49 8.70
CA PRO A 215 -2.78 11.74 7.47
C PRO A 215 -1.85 11.54 6.27
N SER A 216 -1.68 10.29 5.84
CA SER A 216 -0.81 9.92 4.72
C SER A 216 -1.59 9.17 3.64
N ASP A 217 -1.13 9.23 2.40
CA ASP A 217 -1.66 8.46 1.27
C ASP A 217 -1.15 7.02 1.30
N GLY A 218 -1.72 6.15 0.47
CA GLY A 218 -1.21 4.82 0.17
C GLY A 218 -1.90 3.66 0.89
N TRP A 219 -1.59 2.46 0.42
CA TRP A 219 -2.02 1.18 0.96
C TRP A 219 -1.00 0.09 0.62
N LEU A 220 -1.20 -1.13 1.08
CA LEU A 220 -0.27 -2.24 0.80
C LEU A 220 -0.15 -2.55 -0.71
N THR A 221 -1.20 -2.31 -1.48
CA THR A 221 -1.24 -2.52 -2.93
C THR A 221 -0.67 -1.37 -3.76
N THR A 222 -0.33 -0.23 -3.15
CA THR A 222 0.20 0.96 -3.83
C THR A 222 1.70 1.09 -3.65
N LEU A 223 2.37 1.89 -4.49
CA LEU A 223 3.82 2.12 -4.36
C LEU A 223 4.18 2.78 -3.03
N ASN A 224 3.32 3.68 -2.54
CA ASN A 224 3.39 4.16 -1.15
C ASN A 224 2.81 3.11 -0.19
N ALA A 225 3.51 2.00 -0.02
CA ALA A 225 3.05 0.83 0.72
C ALA A 225 2.96 1.10 2.23
N LEU A 226 1.77 1.44 2.69
CA LEU A 226 1.46 1.76 4.09
C LEU A 226 0.36 0.85 4.63
N SER A 227 0.47 0.50 5.91
CA SER A 227 -0.59 -0.10 6.70
C SER A 227 -0.79 0.66 8.02
N LYS A 228 -1.56 0.09 8.95
CA LYS A 228 -1.75 0.66 10.27
C LYS A 228 -0.44 0.88 11.03
N THR A 229 0.50 -0.06 10.95
CA THR A 229 1.75 -0.04 11.74
C THR A 229 3.02 -0.27 10.91
N ASN A 230 2.88 -0.52 9.62
CA ASN A 230 4.00 -0.78 8.72
C ASN A 230 4.02 0.24 7.58
N GLY A 231 5.22 0.53 7.11
CA GLY A 231 5.44 1.44 6.00
C GLY A 231 6.91 1.52 5.63
N PRO A 232 7.30 2.34 4.64
CA PRO A 232 8.69 2.50 4.24
C PRO A 232 9.55 2.97 5.41
N SER A 233 10.47 2.13 5.86
CA SER A 233 11.43 2.47 6.92
C SER A 233 12.48 3.46 6.46
N TRP A 234 12.72 3.51 5.15
CA TRP A 234 13.63 4.43 4.50
C TRP A 234 13.17 4.70 3.07
N ARG A 235 12.97 5.97 2.74
CA ARG A 235 12.82 6.43 1.35
C ARG A 235 14.08 7.15 0.95
N MET A 236 14.65 6.78 -0.20
CA MET A 236 15.87 7.40 -0.72
C MET A 236 15.82 7.51 -2.23
N ILE A 237 16.23 8.66 -2.73
CA ILE A 237 16.46 8.91 -4.15
C ILE A 237 17.91 9.40 -4.29
N VAL A 238 18.67 8.78 -5.19
CA VAL A 238 20.05 9.18 -5.49
C VAL A 238 20.18 9.44 -6.99
N HIS A 239 20.56 10.67 -7.31
CA HIS A 239 20.80 11.10 -8.69
C HIS A 239 22.30 11.09 -8.97
N LEU A 240 22.73 10.09 -9.73
CA LEU A 240 24.14 9.86 -10.06
C LEU A 240 24.60 10.77 -11.19
N THR A 241 24.84 12.02 -10.89
CA THR A 241 25.45 13.01 -11.79
C THR A 241 26.91 13.25 -11.42
N LYS A 242 27.60 14.16 -12.13
CA LYS A 242 28.97 14.58 -11.81
C LYS A 242 29.11 15.03 -10.34
N THR A 243 28.08 15.71 -9.81
CA THR A 243 27.94 15.99 -8.39
C THR A 243 26.70 15.24 -7.91
N THR A 244 26.90 14.14 -7.17
CA THR A 244 25.78 13.31 -6.68
C THR A 244 24.82 14.12 -5.82
N GLU A 245 23.53 14.05 -6.14
CA GLU A 245 22.44 14.60 -5.36
C GLU A 245 21.70 13.45 -4.70
N ALA A 246 21.31 13.61 -3.45
CA ALA A 246 20.56 12.60 -2.74
C ALA A 246 19.46 13.20 -1.86
N TYR A 247 18.37 12.47 -1.71
CA TYR A 247 17.21 12.85 -0.95
C TYR A 247 16.72 11.65 -0.15
N GLY A 248 16.25 11.90 1.08
CA GLY A 248 15.76 10.80 1.90
C GLY A 248 14.93 11.24 3.09
N VAL A 249 14.17 10.30 3.64
CA VAL A 249 13.39 10.47 4.85
C VAL A 249 13.08 9.12 5.48
N TYR A 250 12.98 9.07 6.81
CA TYR A 250 12.50 7.90 7.55
C TYR A 250 11.50 8.31 8.63
N PRO A 251 10.64 7.37 9.09
CA PRO A 251 9.62 7.63 10.11
C PRO A 251 10.24 7.65 11.51
N GLY A 252 10.63 8.82 11.99
CA GLY A 252 11.24 8.96 13.31
C GLY A 252 11.95 10.29 13.51
N GLY A 253 13.10 10.22 14.12
CA GLY A 253 13.99 11.35 14.36
C GLY A 253 15.39 10.85 14.74
N GLN A 254 16.29 11.78 15.07
CA GLN A 254 17.68 11.46 15.37
C GLN A 254 17.99 11.30 16.88
N SER A 255 16.98 11.34 17.74
CA SER A 255 17.13 11.18 19.18
C SER A 255 16.29 10.03 19.71
N GLY A 256 16.86 9.20 20.57
CA GLY A 256 16.12 8.20 21.33
C GLY A 256 15.39 8.78 22.56
N ASN A 257 15.60 10.05 22.87
CA ASN A 257 14.98 10.70 24.03
C ASN A 257 13.64 11.37 23.61
N PRO A 258 12.49 10.91 24.11
CA PRO A 258 11.18 11.49 23.80
C PRO A 258 11.03 12.97 24.16
N GLY A 259 11.82 13.50 25.10
CA GLY A 259 11.85 14.91 25.45
C GLY A 259 12.66 15.78 24.47
N SER A 260 13.33 15.19 23.50
CA SER A 260 14.11 15.91 22.49
C SER A 260 13.24 16.35 21.34
N LYS A 261 13.46 17.58 20.84
CA LYS A 261 12.86 18.05 19.59
C LYS A 261 13.26 17.26 18.34
N PHE A 262 14.24 16.39 18.45
CA PHE A 262 14.71 15.50 17.39
C PHE A 262 14.18 14.08 17.50
N TYR A 263 13.28 13.80 18.44
CA TYR A 263 12.74 12.45 18.64
C TYR A 263 11.87 11.99 17.46
N ASP A 264 10.98 12.83 16.99
CA ASP A 264 9.99 12.52 15.96
C ASP A 264 9.98 13.54 14.80
N SER A 265 11.06 14.31 14.65
CA SER A 265 11.16 15.49 13.77
C SER A 265 11.00 15.19 12.27
N PHE A 266 11.09 13.92 11.84
CA PHE A 266 10.94 13.53 10.45
C PHE A 266 9.58 12.93 10.10
N ILE A 267 8.74 12.64 11.11
CA ILE A 267 7.48 11.91 10.90
C ILE A 267 6.52 12.69 9.98
N ASP A 268 6.35 14.00 10.18
CA ASP A 268 5.41 14.79 9.37
C ASP A 268 5.89 14.92 7.91
N THR A 269 7.19 15.04 7.69
CA THR A 269 7.79 15.03 6.35
C THR A 269 7.59 13.68 5.67
N TRP A 270 7.81 12.58 6.41
CA TRP A 270 7.61 11.22 5.93
C TRP A 270 6.12 10.94 5.61
N ALA A 271 5.20 11.33 6.50
CA ALA A 271 3.76 11.10 6.34
C ALA A 271 3.19 11.84 5.14
N THR A 272 3.71 13.03 4.83
CA THR A 272 3.28 13.84 3.68
C THR A 272 4.05 13.55 2.38
N GLY A 273 4.83 12.46 2.34
CA GLY A 273 5.55 12.05 1.12
C GLY A 273 6.68 12.98 0.70
N LYS A 274 7.21 13.78 1.62
CA LYS A 274 8.30 14.73 1.36
C LYS A 274 9.66 14.16 1.75
N TYR A 275 10.72 14.83 1.31
CA TYR A 275 12.10 14.40 1.48
C TYR A 275 12.97 15.54 1.99
N TYR A 276 14.04 15.16 2.70
CA TYR A 276 15.16 16.04 3.01
C TYR A 276 16.27 15.85 1.98
N THR A 277 17.01 16.90 1.65
CA THR A 277 18.26 16.79 0.93
C THR A 277 19.31 16.12 1.81
N LEU A 278 19.94 15.07 1.29
CA LEU A 278 21.04 14.36 1.93
C LEU A 278 22.35 14.95 1.37
N TRP A 279 23.05 15.71 2.16
CA TRP A 279 24.26 16.36 1.73
C TRP A 279 25.45 15.42 1.81
N MET A 280 26.04 15.10 0.66
CA MET A 280 27.30 14.39 0.56
C MET A 280 28.46 15.42 0.65
N MET A 281 28.81 15.79 1.89
CA MET A 281 29.84 16.77 2.19
C MET A 281 31.20 16.32 1.65
N LYS A 282 31.87 17.23 0.91
CA LYS A 282 33.27 17.08 0.48
C LYS A 282 34.21 17.62 1.54
N LYS A 283 35.49 17.22 1.50
CA LYS A 283 36.48 17.67 2.46
C LYS A 283 36.67 19.22 2.43
N GLU A 284 36.57 19.81 1.27
CA GLU A 284 36.70 21.25 1.03
C GLU A 284 35.55 22.06 1.67
N GLU A 285 34.42 21.39 1.91
CA GLU A 285 33.20 21.98 2.51
C GLU A 285 33.18 21.90 4.04
N ALA A 286 34.29 21.51 4.68
CA ALA A 286 34.35 21.31 6.14
C ALA A 286 34.04 22.58 6.98
N LYS A 287 33.99 23.76 6.36
CA LYS A 287 33.64 25.05 6.99
C LYS A 287 32.31 25.61 6.49
N ASP A 288 31.52 24.82 5.76
CA ASP A 288 30.22 25.27 5.22
C ASP A 288 29.27 25.70 6.34
N ALA A 289 28.52 26.76 6.12
CA ALA A 289 27.58 27.33 7.09
C ALA A 289 26.45 26.38 7.52
N ARG A 290 26.17 25.34 6.75
CA ARG A 290 25.23 24.26 7.07
C ARG A 290 25.71 23.40 8.23
N ILE A 291 27.02 23.32 8.49
CA ILE A 291 27.61 22.59 9.63
C ILE A 291 27.37 23.41 10.89
N LYS A 292 26.58 22.86 11.81
CA LYS A 292 26.27 23.53 13.08
C LYS A 292 27.17 23.07 14.23
N TRP A 293 27.60 21.82 14.19
CA TRP A 293 28.47 21.20 15.19
C TRP A 293 29.48 20.27 14.55
N THR A 294 30.63 20.16 15.16
CA THR A 294 31.67 19.20 14.76
C THR A 294 32.10 18.41 16.00
N MET A 295 32.05 17.08 15.91
CA MET A 295 32.56 16.17 16.92
C MET A 295 33.90 15.62 16.44
N LYS A 296 34.92 15.68 17.28
CA LYS A 296 36.24 15.09 17.02
C LYS A 296 36.44 13.88 17.91
N PHE A 297 36.87 12.79 17.32
CA PHE A 297 37.28 11.59 18.04
C PHE A 297 38.80 11.53 17.99
N SER A 298 39.46 11.33 19.14
CA SER A 298 40.91 11.15 19.25
C SER A 298 41.18 9.93 20.14
N ASN A 299 42.26 9.18 19.84
CA ASN A 299 42.73 8.19 20.77
C ASN A 299 43.33 8.94 21.98
N SER A 300 42.91 8.60 23.16
CA SER A 300 43.48 9.06 24.41
C SER A 300 44.75 8.26 24.74
#